data_9367a6ca5644897770c3adb3e01768d8
#
_entry.id   9367a6ca5644897770c3adb3e01768d8
#
_cell.length_a   1.000
_cell.length_b   1.000
_cell.length_c   1.000
_cell.angle_alpha   90.00
_cell.angle_beta   90.00
_cell.angle_gamma   90.00
#
_symmetry.space_group_name_H-M   'P 1'
#
loop_
_entity.id
_entity.type
_entity.pdbx_description
1 polymer ?
#
loop_
_entity_poly.entity_id
_entity_poly.type
_entity_poly.pdbx_seq_one_letter_code
_entity_poly.pdbx_strand_id
1 'polypeptide(L)'
;MKNDPYLANDLIIRSLEAKVARLMARCVEQDAAISALARSFEAAMSAPAHWRGAGAVSIDECSTMAGIASAIALTHGVEIGDLTGPKRAAFISRARQAAFAAMLDAGYSSNQVGRFFARDHSTVLEGAARHKERLGK
;
A
#
# COMPACT_ATOMS: atom_id res chain seq x y z
N MET A 1 -22.36 -60.65 -17.26
CA MET A 1 -21.13 -59.88 -16.97
C MET A 1 -21.12 -59.57 -15.48
N LYS A 2 -20.24 -60.25 -14.71
CA LYS A 2 -20.11 -60.00 -13.27
C LYS A 2 -19.41 -58.65 -13.10
N ASN A 3 -20.12 -57.65 -12.58
CA ASN A 3 -19.48 -56.41 -12.09
C ASN A 3 -18.59 -56.81 -10.91
N ASP A 4 -17.31 -56.86 -11.15
CA ASP A 4 -16.32 -57.14 -10.11
C ASP A 4 -16.13 -55.85 -9.30
N PRO A 5 -16.60 -55.75 -8.05
CA PRO A 5 -16.51 -54.53 -7.22
C PRO A 5 -15.07 -54.15 -6.93
N TYR A 6 -14.11 -55.05 -7.09
CA TYR A 6 -12.69 -54.78 -6.88
C TYR A 6 -12.08 -53.96 -8.01
N LEU A 7 -12.54 -54.11 -9.28
CA LEU A 7 -12.10 -53.33 -10.42
C LEU A 7 -12.54 -51.87 -10.34
N ALA A 8 -13.74 -51.63 -9.82
CA ALA A 8 -14.22 -50.24 -9.63
C ALA A 8 -13.42 -49.51 -8.54
N ASN A 9 -13.07 -50.19 -7.44
CA ASN A 9 -12.24 -49.60 -6.38
C ASN A 9 -10.82 -49.30 -6.86
N ASP A 10 -10.23 -50.16 -7.67
CA ASP A 10 -8.88 -49.96 -8.23
C ASP A 10 -8.79 -48.74 -9.11
N LEU A 11 -9.82 -48.49 -9.93
CA LEU A 11 -9.92 -47.31 -10.77
C LEU A 11 -10.06 -46.00 -9.93
N ILE A 12 -10.82 -46.05 -8.83
CA ILE A 12 -10.99 -44.95 -7.91
C ILE A 12 -9.66 -44.64 -7.21
N ILE A 13 -8.97 -45.68 -6.72
CA ILE A 13 -7.67 -45.53 -6.04
C ILE A 13 -6.65 -44.87 -6.98
N ARG A 14 -6.50 -45.38 -8.21
CA ARG A 14 -5.59 -44.78 -9.23
C ARG A 14 -5.94 -43.33 -9.57
N SER A 15 -7.24 -43.00 -9.64
CA SER A 15 -7.70 -41.64 -9.88
C SER A 15 -7.34 -40.72 -8.73
N LEU A 16 -7.47 -41.18 -7.48
CA LEU A 16 -7.09 -40.41 -6.28
C LEU A 16 -5.57 -40.22 -6.17
N GLU A 17 -4.80 -41.28 -6.44
CA GLU A 17 -3.34 -41.20 -6.49
C GLU A 17 -2.85 -40.18 -7.51
N ALA A 18 -3.45 -40.17 -8.71
CA ALA A 18 -3.13 -39.18 -9.73
C ALA A 18 -3.52 -37.73 -9.34
N LYS A 19 -4.61 -37.55 -8.56
CA LYS A 19 -4.99 -36.24 -8.01
C LYS A 19 -4.02 -35.78 -6.93
N VAL A 20 -3.64 -36.66 -6.01
CA VAL A 20 -2.68 -36.39 -4.95
C VAL A 20 -1.33 -36.01 -5.55
N ALA A 21 -0.83 -36.77 -6.53
CA ALA A 21 0.43 -36.44 -7.22
C ALA A 21 0.40 -35.06 -7.88
N ARG A 22 -0.72 -34.67 -8.53
CA ARG A 22 -0.89 -33.33 -9.11
C ARG A 22 -0.92 -32.22 -8.07
N LEU A 23 -1.58 -32.46 -6.92
CA LEU A 23 -1.61 -31.50 -5.84
C LEU A 23 -0.24 -31.32 -5.20
N MET A 24 0.50 -32.41 -4.98
CA MET A 24 1.87 -32.35 -4.47
C MET A 24 2.81 -31.59 -5.42
N ALA A 25 2.73 -31.83 -6.72
CA ALA A 25 3.51 -31.10 -7.70
C ALA A 25 3.22 -29.57 -7.65
N ARG A 26 1.96 -29.18 -7.54
CA ARG A 26 1.58 -27.77 -7.37
C ARG A 26 2.09 -27.16 -6.07
N CYS A 27 2.08 -27.89 -4.97
CA CYS A 27 2.66 -27.41 -3.71
C CYS A 27 4.16 -27.15 -3.85
N VAL A 28 4.90 -28.05 -4.48
CA VAL A 28 6.35 -27.88 -4.73
C VAL A 28 6.61 -26.64 -5.62
N GLU A 29 5.81 -26.42 -6.66
CA GLU A 29 5.94 -25.23 -7.52
C GLU A 29 5.65 -23.95 -6.74
N GLN A 30 4.64 -23.95 -5.87
CA GLN A 30 4.30 -22.80 -5.02
C GLN A 30 5.41 -22.51 -4.00
N ASP A 31 5.95 -23.51 -3.36
CA ASP A 31 7.06 -23.38 -2.41
C ASP A 31 8.31 -22.82 -3.10
N ALA A 32 8.59 -23.26 -4.32
CA ALA A 32 9.70 -22.72 -5.12
C ALA A 32 9.47 -21.24 -5.48
N ALA A 33 8.24 -20.87 -5.84
CA ALA A 33 7.88 -19.47 -6.16
C ALA A 33 7.99 -18.57 -4.91
N ILE A 34 7.52 -19.04 -3.76
CA ILE A 34 7.64 -18.31 -2.48
C ILE A 34 9.11 -18.12 -2.11
N SER A 35 9.92 -19.17 -2.24
CA SER A 35 11.37 -19.12 -1.97
C SER A 35 12.10 -18.18 -2.91
N ALA A 36 11.72 -18.12 -4.19
CA ALA A 36 12.26 -17.18 -5.16
C ALA A 36 11.90 -15.73 -4.81
N LEU A 37 10.66 -15.49 -4.41
CA LEU A 37 10.20 -14.16 -3.99
C LEU A 37 10.91 -13.70 -2.71
N ALA A 38 11.08 -14.58 -1.73
CA ALA A 38 11.81 -14.29 -0.50
C ALA A 38 13.28 -13.89 -0.80
N ARG A 39 13.96 -14.64 -1.68
CA ARG A 39 15.33 -14.30 -2.09
C ARG A 39 15.43 -12.95 -2.83
N SER A 40 14.45 -12.65 -3.69
CA SER A 40 14.40 -11.36 -4.38
C SER A 40 14.16 -10.20 -3.41
N PHE A 41 13.35 -10.43 -2.40
CA PHE A 41 13.11 -9.45 -1.34
C PHE A 41 14.35 -9.21 -0.48
N GLU A 42 15.04 -10.27 -0.04
CA GLU A 42 16.31 -10.17 0.69
C GLU A 42 17.39 -9.46 -0.15
N ALA A 43 17.50 -9.78 -1.43
CA ALA A 43 18.43 -9.11 -2.34
C ALA A 43 18.10 -7.62 -2.47
N ALA A 44 16.82 -7.24 -2.56
CA ALA A 44 16.39 -5.85 -2.60
C ALA A 44 16.68 -5.11 -1.28
N MET A 45 16.52 -5.79 -0.15
CA MET A 45 16.81 -5.21 1.18
C MET A 45 18.31 -5.09 1.45
N SER A 46 19.13 -5.97 0.88
CA SER A 46 20.59 -5.98 1.01
C SER A 46 21.30 -5.09 -0.01
N ALA A 47 20.57 -4.53 -0.99
CA ALA A 47 21.11 -3.66 -1.99
C ALA A 47 21.71 -2.38 -1.36
N PRO A 48 22.90 -1.94 -1.79
CA PRO A 48 23.53 -0.73 -1.27
C PRO A 48 22.64 0.50 -1.45
N ALA A 49 22.76 1.43 -0.53
CA ALA A 49 21.85 2.58 -0.39
C ALA A 49 21.64 3.44 -1.65
N HIS A 50 22.56 3.38 -2.62
CA HIS A 50 22.40 4.09 -3.89
C HIS A 50 21.26 3.54 -4.77
N TRP A 51 20.83 2.30 -4.51
CA TRP A 51 19.70 1.65 -5.21
C TRP A 51 18.32 2.05 -4.67
N ARG A 52 18.27 2.63 -3.47
CA ARG A 52 17.03 3.14 -2.85
C ARG A 52 16.57 4.48 -3.45
N GLY A 53 17.24 4.93 -4.50
CA GLY A 53 17.06 6.26 -5.09
C GLY A 53 15.86 6.45 -6.02
N ALA A 54 15.02 5.46 -6.27
CA ALA A 54 13.84 5.66 -7.14
C ALA A 54 12.49 5.63 -6.40
N GLY A 55 12.49 5.60 -5.07
CA GLY A 55 11.26 5.56 -4.27
C GLY A 55 11.45 5.63 -2.76
N ALA A 56 12.68 5.61 -2.27
CA ALA A 56 12.95 5.85 -0.85
C ALA A 56 13.01 7.36 -0.64
N VAL A 57 11.91 7.94 -0.21
CA VAL A 57 11.88 9.31 0.31
C VAL A 57 12.90 9.35 1.46
N SER A 58 13.98 10.12 1.32
CA SER A 58 14.95 10.30 2.39
C SER A 58 14.22 10.91 3.60
N ILE A 59 14.71 10.64 4.81
CA ILE A 59 14.12 11.19 6.04
C ILE A 59 14.06 12.74 5.95
N ASP A 60 15.03 13.37 5.30
CA ASP A 60 15.05 14.81 5.05
C ASP A 60 13.95 15.26 4.05
N GLU A 61 13.64 14.44 3.04
CA GLU A 61 12.54 14.72 2.11
C GLU A 61 11.17 14.53 2.75
N CYS A 62 11.02 13.59 3.70
CA CYS A 62 9.79 13.46 4.49
C CYS A 62 9.53 14.67 5.40
N SER A 63 10.57 15.43 5.76
CA SER A 63 10.44 16.65 6.55
C SER A 63 9.97 17.85 5.72
N THR A 64 10.04 17.78 4.40
CA THR A 64 9.54 18.86 3.53
C THR A 64 8.02 18.77 3.33
N MET A 65 7.38 19.89 3.08
CA MET A 65 5.92 19.91 2.76
C MET A 65 5.60 18.99 1.58
N ALA A 66 6.45 18.95 0.56
CA ALA A 66 6.28 18.06 -0.59
C ALA A 66 6.39 16.58 -0.20
N GLY A 67 7.35 16.23 0.66
CA GLY A 67 7.53 14.88 1.18
C GLY A 67 6.32 14.42 2.01
N ILE A 68 5.81 15.27 2.91
CA ILE A 68 4.60 14.99 3.69
C ILE A 68 3.39 14.81 2.77
N ALA A 69 3.22 15.69 1.77
CA ALA A 69 2.15 15.56 0.79
C ALA A 69 2.23 14.26 0.01
N SER A 70 3.43 13.85 -0.41
CA SER A 70 3.66 12.58 -1.12
C SER A 70 3.32 11.37 -0.27
N ALA A 71 3.74 11.36 0.98
CA ALA A 71 3.45 10.27 1.93
C ALA A 71 1.93 10.13 2.17
N ILE A 72 1.23 11.24 2.39
CA ILE A 72 -0.22 11.25 2.57
C ILE A 72 -0.95 10.84 1.28
N ALA A 73 -0.50 11.31 0.12
CA ALA A 73 -1.06 10.93 -1.18
C ALA A 73 -0.98 9.42 -1.39
N LEU A 74 0.18 8.84 -1.10
CA LEU A 74 0.41 7.39 -1.20
C LEU A 74 -0.50 6.61 -0.22
N THR A 75 -0.59 7.05 1.04
CA THR A 75 -1.41 6.39 2.07
C THR A 75 -2.90 6.39 1.71
N HIS A 76 -3.38 7.46 1.09
CA HIS A 76 -4.78 7.61 0.69
C HIS A 76 -5.08 7.17 -0.74
N GLY A 77 -4.08 6.71 -1.50
CA GLY A 77 -4.24 6.28 -2.89
C GLY A 77 -4.69 7.42 -3.82
N VAL A 78 -4.19 8.64 -3.61
CA VAL A 78 -4.50 9.83 -4.41
C VAL A 78 -3.22 10.40 -5.00
N GLU A 79 -3.33 11.12 -6.11
CA GLU A 79 -2.20 11.84 -6.69
C GLU A 79 -1.95 13.18 -5.98
N ILE A 80 -0.69 13.61 -5.93
CA ILE A 80 -0.31 14.91 -5.33
C ILE A 80 -1.03 16.06 -6.04
N GLY A 81 -1.17 15.97 -7.37
CA GLY A 81 -1.93 16.94 -8.18
C GLY A 81 -3.40 17.04 -7.76
N ASP A 82 -4.00 15.95 -7.29
CA ASP A 82 -5.37 15.95 -6.77
C ASP A 82 -5.47 16.60 -5.38
N LEU A 83 -4.42 16.44 -4.55
CA LEU A 83 -4.36 17.10 -3.24
C LEU A 83 -4.25 18.64 -3.38
N THR A 84 -3.40 19.11 -4.28
CA THR A 84 -3.19 20.56 -4.49
C THR A 84 -4.24 21.17 -5.41
N GLY A 85 -4.89 20.35 -6.23
CA GLY A 85 -5.84 20.78 -7.25
C GLY A 85 -7.23 21.20 -6.72
N PRO A 86 -8.12 21.62 -7.63
CA PRO A 86 -9.46 22.10 -7.27
C PRO A 86 -10.47 20.99 -6.99
N LYS A 87 -10.12 19.73 -7.21
CA LYS A 87 -11.02 18.60 -7.02
C LYS A 87 -11.60 18.55 -5.60
N ARG A 88 -12.93 18.30 -5.49
CA ARG A 88 -13.68 18.31 -4.22
C ARG A 88 -14.28 16.96 -3.84
N ALA A 89 -13.83 15.87 -4.46
CA ALA A 89 -14.30 14.53 -4.08
C ALA A 89 -14.04 14.26 -2.59
N ALA A 90 -14.97 13.59 -1.93
CA ALA A 90 -14.93 13.40 -0.47
C ALA A 90 -13.64 12.71 0.00
N PHE A 91 -13.14 11.72 -0.74
CA PHE A 91 -11.90 11.02 -0.41
C PHE A 91 -10.66 11.93 -0.57
N ILE A 92 -10.60 12.77 -1.61
CA ILE A 92 -9.52 13.76 -1.81
C ILE A 92 -9.55 14.82 -0.71
N SER A 93 -10.74 15.29 -0.33
CA SER A 93 -10.90 16.24 0.76
C SER A 93 -10.42 15.68 2.10
N ARG A 94 -10.67 14.38 2.36
CA ARG A 94 -10.16 13.70 3.56
C ARG A 94 -8.64 13.57 3.55
N ALA A 95 -8.06 13.18 2.43
CA ALA A 95 -6.61 13.10 2.26
C ALA A 95 -5.95 14.47 2.44
N ARG A 96 -6.55 15.53 1.89
CA ARG A 96 -6.08 16.91 2.04
C ARG A 96 -6.11 17.37 3.50
N GLN A 97 -7.18 17.06 4.24
CA GLN A 97 -7.29 17.37 5.66
C GLN A 97 -6.25 16.63 6.50
N ALA A 98 -5.93 15.37 6.15
CA ALA A 98 -4.84 14.62 6.78
C ALA A 98 -3.48 15.29 6.51
N ALA A 99 -3.24 15.75 5.28
CA ALA A 99 -2.02 16.47 4.93
C ALA A 99 -1.89 17.80 5.69
N PHE A 100 -2.98 18.54 5.87
CA PHE A 100 -2.98 19.77 6.67
C PHE A 100 -2.57 19.48 8.13
N ALA A 101 -3.17 18.48 8.75
CA ALA A 101 -2.85 18.10 10.11
C ALA A 101 -1.37 17.68 10.25
N ALA A 102 -0.89 16.82 9.36
CA ALA A 102 0.49 16.33 9.38
C ALA A 102 1.53 17.45 9.20
N MET A 103 1.26 18.43 8.31
CA MET A 103 2.16 19.56 8.10
C MET A 103 2.17 20.53 9.29
N LEU A 104 1.01 20.80 9.89
CA LEU A 104 0.94 21.63 11.09
C LEU A 104 1.65 20.96 12.28
N ASP A 105 1.50 19.64 12.43
CA ASP A 105 2.19 18.85 13.47
C ASP A 105 3.71 18.77 13.23
N ALA A 106 4.15 18.87 11.97
CA ALA A 106 5.57 19.01 11.60
C ALA A 106 6.13 20.42 11.84
N GLY A 107 5.31 21.37 12.31
CA GLY A 107 5.74 22.71 12.67
C GLY A 107 5.60 23.78 11.57
N TYR A 108 4.99 23.45 10.43
CA TYR A 108 4.70 24.46 9.40
C TYR A 108 3.53 25.36 9.83
N SER A 109 3.63 26.65 9.51
CA SER A 109 2.53 27.57 9.79
C SER A 109 1.35 27.35 8.84
N SER A 110 0.13 27.68 9.29
CA SER A 110 -1.09 27.58 8.47
C SER A 110 -1.01 28.38 7.17
N ASN A 111 -0.28 29.52 7.19
CA ASN A 111 -0.04 30.33 6.00
C ASN A 111 0.88 29.63 4.98
N GLN A 112 1.94 28.94 5.45
CA GLN A 112 2.84 28.18 4.58
C GLN A 112 2.09 27.01 3.94
N VAL A 113 1.34 26.26 4.73
CA VAL A 113 0.51 25.14 4.26
C VAL A 113 -0.56 25.64 3.28
N GLY A 114 -1.21 26.76 3.60
CA GLY A 114 -2.21 27.39 2.72
C GLY A 114 -1.64 27.76 1.36
N ARG A 115 -0.45 28.36 1.31
CA ARG A 115 0.27 28.68 0.05
C ARG A 115 0.59 27.42 -0.76
N PHE A 116 1.06 26.37 -0.10
CA PHE A 116 1.39 25.09 -0.76
C PHE A 116 0.18 24.44 -1.45
N PHE A 117 -0.99 24.48 -0.81
CA PHE A 117 -2.23 23.90 -1.35
C PHE A 117 -3.11 24.91 -2.12
N ALA A 118 -2.67 26.14 -2.31
CA ALA A 118 -3.48 27.23 -2.86
C ALA A 118 -4.84 27.37 -2.15
N ARG A 119 -4.82 27.37 -0.81
CA ARG A 119 -5.99 27.48 0.07
C ARG A 119 -5.77 28.56 1.12
N ASP A 120 -6.87 29.07 1.65
CA ASP A 120 -6.83 30.01 2.75
C ASP A 120 -6.35 29.31 4.04
N HIS A 121 -5.62 30.03 4.89
CA HIS A 121 -5.11 29.55 6.17
C HIS A 121 -6.23 29.08 7.11
N SER A 122 -7.40 29.75 7.07
CA SER A 122 -8.58 29.33 7.85
C SER A 122 -9.10 27.96 7.40
N THR A 123 -9.12 27.69 6.11
CA THR A 123 -9.48 26.38 5.53
C THR A 123 -8.51 25.28 5.97
N VAL A 124 -7.21 25.61 6.09
CA VAL A 124 -6.18 24.67 6.58
C VAL A 124 -6.44 24.32 8.05
N LEU A 125 -6.66 25.32 8.90
CA LEU A 125 -6.92 25.11 10.33
C LEU A 125 -8.20 24.30 10.57
N GLU A 126 -9.28 24.66 9.89
CA GLU A 126 -10.55 23.95 9.99
C GLU A 126 -10.45 22.51 9.47
N GLY A 127 -9.74 22.30 8.35
CA GLY A 127 -9.51 20.99 7.77
C GLY A 127 -8.70 20.08 8.71
N ALA A 128 -7.65 20.60 9.32
CA ALA A 128 -6.82 19.88 10.29
C ALA A 128 -7.63 19.53 11.55
N ALA A 129 -8.42 20.46 12.06
CA ALA A 129 -9.29 20.22 13.23
C ALA A 129 -10.30 19.09 12.95
N ARG A 130 -10.97 19.12 11.81
CA ARG A 130 -11.90 18.04 11.37
C ARG A 130 -11.21 16.69 11.23
N HIS A 131 -9.96 16.65 10.79
CA HIS A 131 -9.20 15.42 10.71
C HIS A 131 -8.91 14.86 12.11
N LYS A 132 -8.41 15.69 13.02
CA LYS A 132 -8.12 15.31 14.41
C LYS A 132 -9.38 14.86 15.17
N GLU A 133 -10.49 15.52 14.96
CA GLU A 133 -11.80 15.14 15.56
C GLU A 133 -12.24 13.75 15.10
N ARG A 134 -12.03 13.39 13.84
CA ARG A 134 -12.35 12.05 13.31
C ARG A 134 -11.45 10.96 13.86
N LEU A 135 -10.19 11.25 14.16
CA LEU A 135 -9.25 10.29 14.76
C LEU A 135 -9.51 10.10 16.25
N GLY A 136 -10.06 11.11 16.93
CA GLY A 136 -10.39 11.05 18.36
C GLY A 136 -11.73 10.37 18.69
N LYS A 137 -12.46 9.91 17.67
CA LYS A 137 -13.68 9.10 17.82
C LYS A 137 -13.43 7.64 17.51
#